data_4d30b86e1aff63c3a264df0fcf4e417a
#
_entry.id   4d30b86e1aff63c3a264df0fcf4e417a
#
_cell.length_a   1.000
_cell.length_b   1.000
_cell.length_c   1.000
_cell.angle_alpha   90.00
_cell.angle_beta   90.00
_cell.angle_gamma   90.00
#
_symmetry.space_group_name_H-M   'P 1'
#
loop_
_entity.id
_entity.type
_entity.pdbx_description
1 polymer ?
#
loop_
_entity_poly.entity_id
_entity_poly.type
_entity_poly.pdbx_seq_one_letter_code
_entity_poly.pdbx_strand_id
1 'polypeptide(L)'
;MRRWLLICATYTRATLDPLPSLIGHGTPVVDTEKGYTGSSDEGHDAPKVYQQPTDLKGLYCNPITQVTMMSVVYFVGPGLFNALNGLGTGGQVDSKTNSNANIDLYSMFAAMGFFAGWVNNMLGPKVTLLIGSMGYSLCIGSYLAISIHSNAGSFVVAVGAILGMCAGLLWTAQGSLMMAYPTETQKGRFIGIFWSIFNLGGVVGASVAAGRNWKSTANAVDNGTYIGFLVLTLIDVLIPMLMANPDMIRSDGSKVTTPPTPFLEDRNYRSICDPED
;
A
#
# COMPACT_ATOMS: atom_id res chain seq x y z
N MET A 1 -0.89 0.91 20.19
CA MET A 1 0.44 0.45 19.72
C MET A 1 0.85 -0.92 20.27
N ARG A 2 0.86 -1.19 21.59
CA ARG A 2 1.24 -2.52 22.15
C ARG A 2 0.39 -3.70 21.65
N ARG A 3 -0.90 -3.55 21.41
CA ARG A 3 -1.77 -4.64 20.91
C ARG A 3 -1.49 -5.04 19.45
N TRP A 4 -1.08 -4.08 18.61
CA TRP A 4 -0.70 -4.35 17.23
C TRP A 4 0.64 -5.09 17.11
N LEU A 5 1.61 -4.77 17.96
CA LEU A 5 2.88 -5.49 18.06
C LEU A 5 2.68 -6.95 18.51
N LEU A 6 1.71 -7.21 19.39
CA LEU A 6 1.37 -8.58 19.81
C LEU A 6 0.72 -9.38 18.67
N ILE A 7 -0.13 -8.75 17.85
CA ILE A 7 -0.76 -9.41 16.70
C ILE A 7 0.30 -9.72 15.63
N CYS A 8 1.19 -8.79 15.32
CA CYS A 8 2.32 -9.05 14.41
C CYS A 8 3.26 -10.12 14.96
N ALA A 9 3.59 -10.11 16.26
CA ALA A 9 4.46 -11.10 16.87
C ALA A 9 3.83 -12.51 16.90
N THR A 10 2.51 -12.60 17.09
CA THR A 10 1.79 -13.89 17.05
C THR A 10 1.71 -14.44 15.63
N TYR A 11 1.51 -13.55 14.62
CA TYR A 11 1.46 -13.96 13.22
C TYR A 11 2.83 -14.40 12.70
N THR A 12 3.91 -13.73 13.11
CA THR A 12 5.30 -14.11 12.75
C THR A 12 5.69 -15.45 13.39
N ARG A 13 5.18 -15.75 14.58
CA ARG A 13 5.46 -17.01 15.26
C ARG A 13 4.75 -18.20 14.61
N ALA A 14 3.53 -18.00 14.10
CA ALA A 14 2.76 -19.02 13.39
C ALA A 14 3.34 -19.39 12.02
N THR A 15 4.16 -18.51 11.42
CA THR A 15 4.83 -18.78 10.13
C THR A 15 6.22 -19.41 10.26
N LEU A 16 6.75 -19.53 11.49
CA LEU A 16 8.08 -20.10 11.76
C LEU A 16 8.02 -21.56 12.29
N ASP A 17 6.84 -22.06 12.62
CA ASP A 17 6.71 -23.48 12.97
C ASP A 17 6.78 -24.31 11.68
N PRO A 18 7.72 -25.29 11.58
CA PRO A 18 7.76 -26.15 10.41
C PRO A 18 6.46 -26.98 10.37
N LEU A 19 5.74 -26.89 9.25
CA LEU A 19 4.58 -27.74 8.95
C LEU A 19 4.92 -29.21 9.25
N PRO A 20 4.11 -29.94 10.01
CA PRO A 20 4.30 -31.39 10.18
C PRO A 20 4.21 -32.02 8.80
N SER A 21 5.23 -32.79 8.46
CA SER A 21 5.32 -33.57 7.24
C SER A 21 4.22 -34.66 7.23
N LEU A 22 3.09 -34.34 6.62
CA LEU A 22 2.11 -35.31 6.20
C LEU A 22 2.59 -35.97 4.89
N ILE A 23 3.58 -36.86 5.02
CA ILE A 23 3.87 -37.84 3.99
C ILE A 23 2.83 -38.95 4.16
N GLY A 24 1.68 -38.76 3.54
CA GLY A 24 0.74 -39.84 3.27
C GLY A 24 1.14 -40.53 1.97
N HIS A 25 1.76 -41.69 2.07
CA HIS A 25 1.89 -42.61 0.96
C HIS A 25 0.48 -43.06 0.54
N GLY A 26 -0.06 -42.43 -0.49
CA GLY A 26 -1.19 -42.94 -1.27
C GLY A 26 -0.64 -43.63 -2.50
N THR A 27 -0.60 -44.96 -2.50
CA THR A 27 -0.38 -45.76 -3.69
C THR A 27 -1.46 -45.47 -4.74
N PRO A 28 -1.10 -45.28 -6.02
CA PRO A 28 -2.10 -45.18 -7.07
C PRO A 28 -2.73 -46.55 -7.30
N VAL A 29 -4.06 -46.66 -7.15
CA VAL A 29 -4.85 -47.78 -7.61
C VAL A 29 -4.84 -47.72 -9.14
N VAL A 30 -4.18 -48.73 -9.73
CA VAL A 30 -4.23 -48.99 -11.15
C VAL A 30 -5.54 -49.72 -11.45
N ASP A 31 -6.53 -49.04 -12.00
CA ASP A 31 -7.65 -49.68 -12.66
C ASP A 31 -7.23 -49.99 -14.12
N THR A 32 -7.01 -51.30 -14.34
CA THR A 32 -6.82 -51.89 -15.65
C THR A 32 -8.19 -52.06 -16.31
N GLU A 33 -8.37 -51.53 -17.49
CA GLU A 33 -9.16 -51.99 -18.63
C GLU A 33 -9.88 -50.85 -19.35
N LYS A 34 -9.34 -50.45 -20.47
CA LYS A 34 -9.94 -50.53 -21.80
C LYS A 34 -9.00 -49.99 -22.85
N GLY A 35 -8.54 -50.86 -23.71
CA GLY A 35 -7.76 -50.47 -24.88
C GLY A 35 -8.55 -49.59 -25.83
N TYR A 36 -7.90 -48.54 -26.31
CA TYR A 36 -8.26 -47.85 -27.53
C TYR A 36 -6.95 -47.53 -28.25
N THR A 37 -6.74 -48.21 -29.34
CA THR A 37 -5.71 -47.92 -30.33
C THR A 37 -6.11 -46.66 -31.12
N GLY A 38 -5.36 -45.60 -31.02
CA GLY A 38 -5.49 -44.41 -31.81
C GLY A 38 -4.17 -43.68 -31.80
N SER A 39 -3.34 -43.93 -32.83
CA SER A 39 -2.16 -43.14 -33.10
C SER A 39 -2.57 -41.73 -33.53
N SER A 40 -2.21 -40.73 -32.76
CA SER A 40 -1.99 -39.39 -33.24
C SER A 40 -0.88 -38.78 -32.39
N ASP A 41 0.18 -38.47 -33.09
CA ASP A 41 1.37 -37.76 -32.69
C ASP A 41 0.98 -36.30 -32.34
N GLU A 42 0.42 -36.09 -31.13
CA GLU A 42 0.26 -34.75 -30.57
C GLU A 42 1.51 -34.46 -29.75
N GLY A 43 2.39 -33.67 -30.35
CA GLY A 43 3.54 -33.09 -29.65
C GLY A 43 3.07 -32.49 -28.35
N HIS A 44 3.48 -33.10 -27.23
CA HIS A 44 3.29 -32.60 -25.89
C HIS A 44 4.15 -31.34 -25.77
N ASP A 45 3.62 -30.20 -26.22
CA ASP A 45 4.22 -28.91 -25.97
C ASP A 45 4.34 -28.77 -24.45
N ALA A 46 5.56 -28.86 -23.94
CA ALA A 46 5.86 -28.57 -22.56
C ALA A 46 5.25 -27.22 -22.21
N PRO A 47 4.59 -27.07 -21.04
CA PRO A 47 3.96 -25.83 -20.65
C PRO A 47 4.99 -24.69 -20.77
N LYS A 48 4.72 -23.74 -21.67
CA LYS A 48 5.61 -22.58 -21.90
C LYS A 48 5.71 -21.84 -20.58
N VAL A 49 6.86 -21.95 -19.90
CA VAL A 49 7.14 -21.19 -18.69
C VAL A 49 7.22 -19.72 -19.12
N TYR A 50 6.30 -18.90 -18.65
CA TYR A 50 6.31 -17.46 -18.91
C TYR A 50 7.63 -16.85 -18.41
N GLN A 51 8.42 -16.33 -19.33
CA GLN A 51 9.64 -15.60 -19.02
C GLN A 51 9.34 -14.11 -19.09
N GLN A 52 9.47 -13.45 -17.94
CA GLN A 52 9.26 -12.02 -17.85
C GLN A 52 10.33 -11.29 -18.68
N PRO A 53 9.94 -10.33 -19.55
CA PRO A 53 10.92 -9.57 -20.33
C PRO A 53 11.94 -8.88 -19.41
N THR A 54 13.20 -8.88 -19.80
CA THR A 54 14.29 -8.24 -19.03
C THR A 54 14.49 -6.77 -19.39
N ASP A 55 13.71 -6.25 -20.33
CA ASP A 55 13.74 -4.87 -20.76
C ASP A 55 13.20 -3.90 -19.68
N LEU A 56 13.42 -2.59 -19.87
CA LEU A 56 12.91 -1.55 -18.97
C LEU A 56 11.38 -1.65 -18.80
N LYS A 57 10.67 -2.02 -19.87
CA LYS A 57 9.23 -2.29 -19.86
C LYS A 57 8.89 -3.45 -18.90
N GLY A 58 9.63 -4.55 -19.02
CA GLY A 58 9.45 -5.72 -18.16
C GLY A 58 9.79 -5.44 -16.70
N LEU A 59 10.82 -4.64 -16.43
CA LEU A 59 11.17 -4.20 -15.07
C LEU A 59 10.07 -3.33 -14.46
N TYR A 60 9.51 -2.40 -15.22
CA TYR A 60 8.40 -1.55 -14.78
C TYR A 60 7.13 -2.36 -14.52
N CYS A 61 6.82 -3.32 -15.39
CA CYS A 61 5.65 -4.19 -15.27
C CYS A 61 5.81 -5.30 -14.23
N ASN A 62 6.97 -5.39 -13.56
CA ASN A 62 7.22 -6.41 -12.54
C ASN A 62 6.36 -6.14 -11.28
N PRO A 63 5.60 -7.13 -10.78
CA PRO A 63 4.81 -6.99 -9.56
C PRO A 63 5.61 -6.47 -8.35
N ILE A 64 6.87 -6.89 -8.20
CA ILE A 64 7.74 -6.41 -7.10
C ILE A 64 8.00 -4.90 -7.25
N THR A 65 8.26 -4.42 -8.46
CA THR A 65 8.48 -2.99 -8.72
C THR A 65 7.24 -2.18 -8.35
N GLN A 66 6.05 -2.64 -8.75
CA GLN A 66 4.80 -1.97 -8.43
C GLN A 66 4.49 -1.95 -6.93
N VAL A 67 4.73 -3.05 -6.24
CA VAL A 67 4.59 -3.09 -4.77
C VAL A 67 5.62 -2.20 -4.09
N THR A 68 6.85 -2.13 -4.60
CA THR A 68 7.87 -1.21 -4.07
C THR A 68 7.46 0.25 -4.28
N MET A 69 6.95 0.63 -5.46
CA MET A 69 6.40 1.97 -5.72
C MET A 69 5.27 2.30 -4.75
N MET A 70 4.32 1.39 -4.58
CA MET A 70 3.26 1.54 -3.59
C MET A 70 3.82 1.69 -2.17
N SER A 71 4.85 0.92 -1.80
CA SER A 71 5.48 1.00 -0.48
C SER A 71 6.14 2.37 -0.26
N VAL A 72 6.67 3.01 -1.30
CA VAL A 72 7.22 4.37 -1.22
C VAL A 72 6.12 5.39 -0.91
N VAL A 73 4.92 5.25 -1.49
CA VAL A 73 3.76 6.08 -1.13
C VAL A 73 3.45 5.96 0.36
N TYR A 74 3.53 4.76 0.92
CA TYR A 74 3.29 4.54 2.35
C TYR A 74 4.45 4.99 3.24
N PHE A 75 5.67 4.94 2.73
CA PHE A 75 6.85 5.48 3.41
C PHE A 75 6.73 7.00 3.59
N VAL A 76 6.36 7.72 2.53
CA VAL A 76 6.27 9.18 2.54
C VAL A 76 4.97 9.66 3.21
N GLY A 77 3.81 9.23 2.76
CA GLY A 77 2.51 9.67 3.30
C GLY A 77 2.28 9.20 4.74
N PRO A 78 1.79 7.98 4.97
CA PRO A 78 1.52 7.46 6.31
C PRO A 78 2.76 7.37 7.21
N GLY A 79 3.96 7.10 6.65
CA GLY A 79 5.20 6.96 7.42
C GLY A 79 5.62 8.28 8.08
N LEU A 80 5.71 9.37 7.31
CA LEU A 80 6.04 10.70 7.85
C LEU A 80 4.93 11.24 8.77
N PHE A 81 3.66 10.97 8.43
CA PHE A 81 2.54 11.30 9.31
C PHE A 81 2.68 10.61 10.67
N ASN A 82 3.00 9.31 10.70
CA ASN A 82 3.20 8.56 11.94
C ASN A 82 4.36 9.13 12.76
N ALA A 83 5.43 9.57 12.12
CA ALA A 83 6.55 10.23 12.78
C ALA A 83 6.10 11.53 13.48
N LEU A 84 5.38 12.41 12.77
CA LEU A 84 4.87 13.66 13.34
C LEU A 84 3.84 13.41 14.45
N ASN A 85 2.89 12.51 14.22
CA ASN A 85 1.87 12.17 15.21
C ASN A 85 2.47 11.53 16.47
N GLY A 86 3.50 10.70 16.33
CA GLY A 86 4.25 10.12 17.44
C GLY A 86 5.02 11.16 18.26
N LEU A 87 5.40 12.27 17.66
CA LEU A 87 6.01 13.44 18.33
C LEU A 87 4.95 14.43 18.87
N GLY A 88 3.69 14.02 18.97
CA GLY A 88 2.60 14.90 19.40
C GLY A 88 2.36 16.05 18.42
N THR A 89 2.33 15.76 17.12
CA THR A 89 2.27 16.73 16.01
C THR A 89 3.42 17.75 16.05
N GLY A 90 4.58 17.30 16.60
CA GLY A 90 5.78 18.11 16.70
C GLY A 90 5.68 19.27 17.72
N GLY A 91 4.73 19.22 18.64
CA GLY A 91 4.56 20.25 19.69
C GLY A 91 3.93 21.57 19.21
N GLN A 92 3.53 21.67 17.93
CA GLN A 92 2.89 22.89 17.38
C GLN A 92 1.39 22.93 17.67
N VAL A 93 0.75 21.78 17.86
CA VAL A 93 -0.68 21.66 18.13
C VAL A 93 -0.88 21.38 19.61
N ASP A 94 -1.78 22.10 20.26
CA ASP A 94 -2.12 21.82 21.66
C ASP A 94 -2.71 20.41 21.83
N SER A 95 -2.47 19.79 22.98
CA SER A 95 -2.82 18.40 23.24
C SER A 95 -4.31 18.10 23.04
N LYS A 96 -5.19 19.05 23.37
CA LYS A 96 -6.64 18.91 23.21
C LYS A 96 -7.04 18.88 21.73
N THR A 97 -6.53 19.82 20.92
CA THR A 97 -6.79 19.89 19.48
C THR A 97 -6.24 18.64 18.78
N ASN A 98 -5.02 18.21 19.14
CA ASN A 98 -4.44 16.98 18.60
C ASN A 98 -5.29 15.74 18.95
N SER A 99 -5.75 15.62 20.19
CA SER A 99 -6.61 14.51 20.59
C SER A 99 -7.94 14.50 19.84
N ASN A 100 -8.58 15.66 19.67
CA ASN A 100 -9.81 15.78 18.92
C ASN A 100 -9.60 15.40 17.42
N ALA A 101 -8.54 15.91 16.80
CA ALA A 101 -8.20 15.57 15.42
C ALA A 101 -7.96 14.05 15.24
N ASN A 102 -7.30 13.40 16.20
CA ASN A 102 -7.11 11.95 16.17
C ASN A 102 -8.42 11.17 16.38
N ILE A 103 -9.32 11.64 17.26
CA ILE A 103 -10.65 11.02 17.44
C ILE A 103 -11.43 11.08 16.12
N ASP A 104 -11.48 12.23 15.48
CA ASP A 104 -12.18 12.42 14.20
C ASP A 104 -11.54 11.57 13.09
N LEU A 105 -10.20 11.55 13.03
CA LEU A 105 -9.45 10.73 12.07
C LEU A 105 -9.84 9.25 12.20
N TYR A 106 -9.72 8.66 13.38
CA TYR A 106 -9.98 7.23 13.55
C TYR A 106 -11.46 6.88 13.43
N SER A 107 -12.37 7.78 13.83
CA SER A 107 -13.81 7.60 13.65
C SER A 107 -14.20 7.60 12.17
N MET A 108 -13.69 8.56 11.40
CA MET A 108 -13.96 8.64 9.96
C MET A 108 -13.24 7.52 9.19
N PHE A 109 -12.06 7.10 9.63
CA PHE A 109 -11.36 5.96 9.08
C PHE A 109 -12.17 4.67 9.25
N ALA A 110 -12.70 4.44 10.44
CA ALA A 110 -13.55 3.28 10.70
C ALA A 110 -14.84 3.31 9.86
N ALA A 111 -15.52 4.47 9.81
CA ALA A 111 -16.73 4.64 9.00
C ALA A 111 -16.46 4.42 7.51
N MET A 112 -15.39 5.03 6.98
CA MET A 112 -15.03 4.88 5.57
C MET A 112 -14.63 3.45 5.21
N GLY A 113 -14.09 2.68 6.15
CA GLY A 113 -13.71 1.28 5.94
C GLY A 113 -14.87 0.41 5.42
N PHE A 114 -16.12 0.72 5.77
CA PHE A 114 -17.29 0.01 5.25
C PHE A 114 -17.56 0.31 3.78
N PHE A 115 -17.25 1.52 3.31
CA PHE A 115 -17.57 1.98 1.95
C PHE A 115 -16.38 1.94 1.00
N ALA A 116 -15.16 1.93 1.55
CA ALA A 116 -13.93 2.06 0.78
C ALA A 116 -13.73 0.96 -0.27
N GLY A 117 -14.18 -0.27 0.02
CA GLY A 117 -14.16 -1.37 -0.95
C GLY A 117 -15.03 -1.08 -2.18
N TRP A 118 -16.23 -0.56 -1.98
CA TRP A 118 -17.13 -0.16 -3.07
C TRP A 118 -16.51 0.98 -3.90
N VAL A 119 -15.97 2.02 -3.23
CA VAL A 119 -15.30 3.14 -3.90
C VAL A 119 -14.09 2.65 -4.71
N ASN A 120 -13.28 1.76 -4.13
CA ASN A 120 -12.12 1.18 -4.80
C ASN A 120 -12.50 0.37 -6.05
N ASN A 121 -13.63 -0.35 -6.01
CA ASN A 121 -14.14 -1.08 -7.18
C ASN A 121 -14.70 -0.14 -8.26
N MET A 122 -15.24 1.03 -7.89
CA MET A 122 -15.73 2.00 -8.86
C MET A 122 -14.63 2.82 -9.52
N LEU A 123 -13.68 3.32 -8.72
CA LEU A 123 -12.65 4.25 -9.17
C LEU A 123 -11.36 3.53 -9.63
N GLY A 124 -11.20 2.29 -9.22
CA GLY A 124 -9.97 1.53 -9.39
C GLY A 124 -8.88 1.90 -8.36
N PRO A 125 -7.92 0.98 -8.13
CA PRO A 125 -6.95 1.14 -7.05
C PRO A 125 -6.01 2.34 -7.23
N LYS A 126 -5.67 2.73 -8.45
CA LYS A 126 -4.80 3.89 -8.72
C LYS A 126 -5.41 5.21 -8.28
N VAL A 127 -6.66 5.46 -8.70
CA VAL A 127 -7.38 6.71 -8.35
C VAL A 127 -7.67 6.73 -6.85
N THR A 128 -8.00 5.59 -6.28
CA THR A 128 -8.23 5.45 -4.84
C THR A 128 -6.97 5.73 -4.03
N LEU A 129 -5.79 5.24 -4.48
CA LEU A 129 -4.49 5.59 -3.88
C LEU A 129 -4.18 7.08 -4.00
N LEU A 130 -4.46 7.68 -5.17
CA LEU A 130 -4.23 9.11 -5.41
C LEU A 130 -5.04 9.97 -4.43
N ILE A 131 -6.35 9.72 -4.33
CA ILE A 131 -7.23 10.44 -3.40
C ILE A 131 -6.77 10.23 -1.96
N GLY A 132 -6.39 9.00 -1.62
CA GLY A 132 -5.91 8.67 -0.29
C GLY A 132 -4.61 9.40 0.08
N SER A 133 -3.63 9.49 -0.82
CA SER A 133 -2.35 10.19 -0.57
C SER A 133 -2.52 11.71 -0.44
N MET A 134 -3.47 12.32 -1.18
CA MET A 134 -3.78 13.76 -1.03
C MET A 134 -4.20 14.13 0.40
N GLY A 135 -4.89 13.23 1.12
CA GLY A 135 -5.28 13.45 2.52
C GLY A 135 -4.09 13.66 3.45
N TYR A 136 -3.01 12.92 3.26
CA TYR A 136 -1.79 13.06 4.06
C TYR A 136 -1.08 14.38 3.81
N SER A 137 -0.99 14.82 2.55
CA SER A 137 -0.44 16.13 2.19
C SER A 137 -1.24 17.27 2.82
N LEU A 138 -2.56 17.19 2.77
CA LEU A 138 -3.45 18.17 3.38
C LEU A 138 -3.27 18.23 4.91
N CYS A 139 -3.09 17.08 5.56
CA CYS A 139 -2.89 17.00 7.00
C CYS A 139 -1.56 17.66 7.42
N ILE A 140 -0.46 17.35 6.74
CA ILE A 140 0.83 18.01 7.03
C ILE A 140 0.76 19.51 6.76
N GLY A 141 0.04 19.93 5.71
CA GLY A 141 -0.26 21.33 5.43
C GLY A 141 -1.05 22.02 6.55
N SER A 142 -1.99 21.31 7.20
CA SER A 142 -2.74 21.86 8.34
C SER A 142 -1.87 22.06 9.58
N TYR A 143 -0.88 21.19 9.81
CA TYR A 143 0.09 21.36 10.89
C TYR A 143 1.01 22.57 10.65
N LEU A 144 1.38 22.81 9.39
CA LEU A 144 2.09 24.02 9.03
C LEU A 144 1.21 25.28 9.18
N ALA A 145 -0.07 25.19 8.84
CA ALA A 145 -1.00 26.32 8.98
C ALA A 145 -1.17 26.75 10.44
N ILE A 146 -1.29 25.80 11.38
CA ILE A 146 -1.42 26.15 12.81
C ILE A 146 -0.11 26.68 13.39
N SER A 147 1.05 26.31 12.86
CA SER A 147 2.32 26.89 13.27
C SER A 147 2.47 28.36 12.88
N ILE A 148 1.74 28.80 11.84
CA ILE A 148 1.74 30.19 11.36
C ILE A 148 0.57 30.98 11.97
N HIS A 149 -0.59 30.34 12.13
CA HIS A 149 -1.82 30.94 12.63
C HIS A 149 -2.38 30.13 13.79
N SER A 150 -2.17 30.59 15.03
CA SER A 150 -2.59 29.90 16.26
C SER A 150 -4.11 29.63 16.36
N ASN A 151 -4.94 30.32 15.60
CA ASN A 151 -6.40 30.13 15.58
C ASN A 151 -6.85 29.00 14.61
N ALA A 152 -5.94 28.30 13.95
CA ALA A 152 -6.26 27.25 12.98
C ALA A 152 -6.62 25.89 13.61
N GLY A 153 -6.85 25.79 14.92
CA GLY A 153 -7.16 24.54 15.61
C GLY A 153 -8.37 23.80 15.05
N SER A 154 -9.48 24.53 14.76
CA SER A 154 -10.67 23.93 14.13
C SER A 154 -10.38 23.37 12.72
N PHE A 155 -9.47 24.00 11.99
CA PHE A 155 -9.05 23.53 10.67
C PHE A 155 -8.27 22.21 10.79
N VAL A 156 -7.38 22.06 11.76
CA VAL A 156 -6.65 20.80 12.01
C VAL A 156 -7.60 19.65 12.34
N VAL A 157 -8.63 19.91 13.16
CA VAL A 157 -9.65 18.92 13.52
C VAL A 157 -10.45 18.49 12.27
N ALA A 158 -10.92 19.44 11.47
CA ALA A 158 -11.66 19.14 10.23
C ALA A 158 -10.80 18.36 9.23
N VAL A 159 -9.53 18.70 9.09
CA VAL A 159 -8.58 17.99 8.24
C VAL A 159 -8.31 16.58 8.79
N GLY A 160 -8.32 16.38 10.11
CA GLY A 160 -8.27 15.07 10.72
C GLY A 160 -9.38 14.14 10.23
N ALA A 161 -10.62 14.64 10.17
CA ALA A 161 -11.76 13.87 9.63
C ALA A 161 -11.57 13.53 8.13
N ILE A 162 -11.12 14.50 7.32
CA ILE A 162 -10.82 14.28 5.90
C ILE A 162 -9.71 13.25 5.72
N LEU A 163 -8.64 13.35 6.51
CA LEU A 163 -7.57 12.35 6.50
C LEU A 163 -8.08 10.95 6.84
N GLY A 164 -9.00 10.84 7.80
CA GLY A 164 -9.63 9.56 8.15
C GLY A 164 -10.30 8.90 6.95
N MET A 165 -11.09 9.67 6.17
CA MET A 165 -11.72 9.17 4.95
C MET A 165 -10.67 8.76 3.90
N CYS A 166 -9.68 9.61 3.66
CA CYS A 166 -8.61 9.36 2.70
C CYS A 166 -7.76 8.14 3.11
N ALA A 167 -7.47 7.98 4.39
CA ALA A 167 -6.76 6.82 4.91
C ALA A 167 -7.53 5.52 4.69
N GLY A 168 -8.86 5.53 4.90
CA GLY A 168 -9.73 4.38 4.60
C GLY A 168 -9.62 3.93 3.15
N LEU A 169 -9.63 4.87 2.23
CA LEU A 169 -9.44 4.60 0.80
C LEU A 169 -8.05 4.07 0.50
N LEU A 170 -7.01 4.73 1.02
CA LEU A 170 -5.62 4.35 0.80
C LEU A 170 -5.37 2.89 1.23
N TRP A 171 -5.72 2.56 2.47
CA TRP A 171 -5.49 1.22 3.03
C TRP A 171 -6.31 0.13 2.32
N THR A 172 -7.51 0.45 1.82
CA THR A 172 -8.31 -0.48 1.03
C THR A 172 -7.69 -0.75 -0.33
N ALA A 173 -7.22 0.28 -1.03
CA ALA A 173 -6.55 0.13 -2.31
C ALA A 173 -5.24 -0.68 -2.17
N GLN A 174 -4.47 -0.44 -1.11
CA GLN A 174 -3.27 -1.22 -0.80
C GLN A 174 -3.61 -2.70 -0.58
N GLY A 175 -4.63 -2.99 0.24
CA GLY A 175 -5.06 -4.35 0.50
C GLY A 175 -5.44 -5.09 -0.78
N SER A 176 -6.18 -4.43 -1.68
CA SER A 176 -6.58 -5.01 -2.97
C SER A 176 -5.38 -5.32 -3.87
N LEU A 177 -4.41 -4.42 -3.98
CA LEU A 177 -3.20 -4.61 -4.77
C LEU A 177 -2.29 -5.70 -4.18
N MET A 178 -2.14 -5.74 -2.85
CA MET A 178 -1.35 -6.75 -2.17
C MET A 178 -1.93 -8.16 -2.29
N MET A 179 -3.22 -8.30 -2.53
CA MET A 179 -3.84 -9.59 -2.80
C MET A 179 -3.83 -9.95 -4.28
N ALA A 180 -3.81 -8.94 -5.18
CA ALA A 180 -3.88 -9.14 -6.61
C ALA A 180 -2.54 -9.46 -7.27
N TYR A 181 -1.45 -8.77 -6.88
CA TYR A 181 -0.17 -8.87 -7.58
C TYR A 181 0.64 -10.15 -7.31
N PRO A 182 0.81 -10.61 -6.05
CA PRO A 182 1.61 -11.81 -5.79
C PRO A 182 0.84 -13.10 -6.07
N THR A 183 1.58 -14.16 -6.41
CA THR A 183 1.05 -15.52 -6.33
C THR A 183 0.89 -15.96 -4.88
N GLU A 184 0.10 -17.01 -4.62
CA GLU A 184 -0.16 -17.50 -3.25
C GLU A 184 1.13 -17.76 -2.46
N THR A 185 2.15 -18.32 -3.12
CA THR A 185 3.45 -18.64 -2.52
C THR A 185 4.29 -17.41 -2.22
N GLN A 186 4.02 -16.27 -2.88
CA GLN A 186 4.82 -15.04 -2.77
C GLN A 186 4.19 -13.98 -1.86
N LYS A 187 2.94 -14.15 -1.43
CA LYS A 187 2.20 -13.16 -0.62
C LYS A 187 2.97 -12.71 0.62
N GLY A 188 3.53 -13.66 1.37
CA GLY A 188 4.31 -13.36 2.57
C GLY A 188 5.53 -12.46 2.30
N ARG A 189 6.26 -12.73 1.20
CA ARG A 189 7.41 -11.93 0.79
C ARG A 189 7.01 -10.49 0.43
N PHE A 190 5.95 -10.32 -0.34
CA PHE A 190 5.45 -9.00 -0.76
C PHE A 190 4.96 -8.18 0.43
N ILE A 191 4.20 -8.80 1.32
CA ILE A 191 3.76 -8.17 2.57
C ILE A 191 4.97 -7.75 3.43
N GLY A 192 5.99 -8.62 3.55
CA GLY A 192 7.21 -8.31 4.29
C GLY A 192 7.95 -7.10 3.72
N ILE A 193 8.12 -7.02 2.39
CA ILE A 193 8.75 -5.89 1.70
C ILE A 193 7.96 -4.60 1.98
N PHE A 194 6.65 -4.63 1.78
CA PHE A 194 5.78 -3.48 2.00
C PHE A 194 5.89 -2.94 3.45
N TRP A 195 5.70 -3.81 4.44
CA TRP A 195 5.73 -3.40 5.84
C TRP A 195 7.11 -2.90 6.29
N SER A 196 8.19 -3.47 5.75
CA SER A 196 9.55 -3.01 6.04
C SER A 196 9.78 -1.59 5.54
N ILE A 197 9.42 -1.30 4.29
CA ILE A 197 9.59 0.02 3.69
C ILE A 197 8.68 1.05 4.39
N PHE A 198 7.41 0.71 4.63
CA PHE A 198 6.46 1.59 5.31
C PHE A 198 6.94 1.99 6.71
N ASN A 199 7.35 1.03 7.55
CA ASN A 199 7.81 1.33 8.91
C ASN A 199 9.11 2.14 8.92
N LEU A 200 9.98 1.91 7.92
CA LEU A 200 11.20 2.71 7.76
C LEU A 200 10.87 4.20 7.55
N GLY A 201 9.73 4.53 6.93
CA GLY A 201 9.24 5.91 6.78
C GLY A 201 9.07 6.62 8.13
N GLY A 202 8.46 5.95 9.10
CA GLY A 202 8.32 6.47 10.46
C GLY A 202 9.67 6.70 11.16
N VAL A 203 10.60 5.75 11.01
CA VAL A 203 11.95 5.86 11.59
C VAL A 203 12.73 7.01 10.96
N VAL A 204 12.73 7.10 9.62
CA VAL A 204 13.44 8.19 8.91
C VAL A 204 12.81 9.54 9.23
N GLY A 205 11.48 9.64 9.22
CA GLY A 205 10.77 10.88 9.56
C GLY A 205 11.07 11.36 10.98
N ALA A 206 11.03 10.46 11.95
CA ALA A 206 11.39 10.79 13.33
C ALA A 206 12.87 11.19 13.47
N SER A 207 13.76 10.52 12.76
CA SER A 207 15.21 10.83 12.78
C SER A 207 15.49 12.20 12.16
N VAL A 208 14.83 12.55 11.05
CA VAL A 208 14.94 13.89 10.43
C VAL A 208 14.42 14.96 11.37
N ALA A 209 13.23 14.76 11.97
CA ALA A 209 12.69 15.70 12.92
C ALA A 209 13.59 15.88 14.14
N ALA A 210 14.12 14.80 14.71
CA ALA A 210 15.06 14.85 15.82
C ALA A 210 16.36 15.56 15.44
N GLY A 211 16.96 15.22 14.29
CA GLY A 211 18.23 15.80 13.83
C GLY A 211 18.13 17.30 13.56
N ARG A 212 17.04 17.74 12.95
CA ARG A 212 16.77 19.16 12.67
C ARG A 212 16.56 19.98 13.96
N ASN A 213 15.96 19.35 14.98
CA ASN A 213 15.60 20.04 16.21
C ASN A 213 16.53 19.74 17.37
N TRP A 214 17.66 19.05 17.16
CA TRP A 214 18.59 18.64 18.20
C TRP A 214 19.12 19.80 19.08
N LYS A 215 19.30 20.98 18.50
CA LYS A 215 19.77 22.18 19.19
C LYS A 215 18.65 23.18 19.52
N SER A 216 17.40 22.84 19.19
CA SER A 216 16.27 23.72 19.47
C SER A 216 15.93 23.69 20.95
N THR A 217 15.81 24.85 21.56
CA THR A 217 15.27 25.00 22.93
C THR A 217 13.73 25.12 22.92
N ALA A 218 13.13 25.24 21.76
CA ALA A 218 11.68 25.24 21.60
C ALA A 218 11.16 23.79 21.72
N ASN A 219 10.09 23.61 22.48
CA ASN A 219 9.41 22.31 22.62
C ASN A 219 8.57 21.98 21.36
N ALA A 220 8.98 22.45 20.18
CA ALA A 220 8.26 22.31 18.93
C ALA A 220 9.22 22.08 17.76
N VAL A 221 8.75 21.32 16.78
CA VAL A 221 9.47 21.04 15.53
C VAL A 221 9.50 22.31 14.68
N ASP A 222 10.67 22.58 14.06
CA ASP A 222 10.86 23.74 13.19
C ASP A 222 9.95 23.70 11.95
N ASN A 223 9.45 24.87 11.54
CA ASN A 223 8.60 25.02 10.35
C ASN A 223 9.25 24.47 9.08
N GLY A 224 10.59 24.52 8.98
CA GLY A 224 11.32 23.95 7.87
C GLY A 224 11.15 22.42 7.74
N THR A 225 10.94 21.71 8.84
CA THR A 225 10.64 20.28 8.82
C THR A 225 9.25 20.01 8.24
N TYR A 226 8.24 20.80 8.63
CA TYR A 226 6.88 20.67 8.05
C TYR A 226 6.85 21.00 6.56
N ILE A 227 7.58 22.05 6.13
CA ILE A 227 7.70 22.40 4.72
C ILE A 227 8.37 21.26 3.94
N GLY A 228 9.45 20.70 4.46
CA GLY A 228 10.14 19.57 3.83
C GLY A 228 9.23 18.34 3.69
N PHE A 229 8.49 18.01 4.73
CA PHE A 229 7.54 16.88 4.69
C PHE A 229 6.36 17.15 3.77
N LEU A 230 5.84 18.39 3.73
CA LEU A 230 4.78 18.79 2.81
C LEU A 230 5.22 18.66 1.34
N VAL A 231 6.42 19.13 1.01
CA VAL A 231 6.96 19.00 -0.36
C VAL A 231 7.12 17.53 -0.74
N LEU A 232 7.66 16.70 0.17
CA LEU A 232 7.81 15.26 -0.07
C LEU A 232 6.46 14.59 -0.30
N THR A 233 5.45 14.88 0.53
CA THR A 233 4.11 14.28 0.37
C THR A 233 3.37 14.80 -0.87
N LEU A 234 3.60 16.03 -1.31
CA LEU A 234 3.06 16.52 -2.57
C LEU A 234 3.69 15.83 -3.80
N ILE A 235 5.00 15.55 -3.74
CA ILE A 235 5.67 14.74 -4.78
C ILE A 235 5.14 13.32 -4.76
N ASP A 236 4.92 12.76 -3.57
CA ASP A 236 4.39 11.41 -3.36
C ASP A 236 3.02 11.20 -4.01
N VAL A 237 2.15 12.21 -3.99
CA VAL A 237 0.83 12.17 -4.66
C VAL A 237 0.94 11.84 -6.16
N LEU A 238 2.09 12.13 -6.80
CA LEU A 238 2.30 11.81 -8.22
C LEU A 238 2.66 10.34 -8.46
N ILE A 239 3.18 9.63 -7.45
CA ILE A 239 3.64 8.23 -7.60
C ILE A 239 2.49 7.29 -7.99
N PRO A 240 1.28 7.34 -7.40
CA PRO A 240 0.15 6.53 -7.84
C PRO A 240 -0.21 6.71 -9.33
N MET A 241 0.00 7.91 -9.88
CA MET A 241 -0.23 8.16 -11.30
C MET A 241 0.77 7.42 -12.20
N LEU A 242 2.01 7.24 -11.69
CA LEU A 242 3.08 6.55 -12.41
C LEU A 242 3.00 5.02 -12.28
N MET A 243 2.16 4.48 -11.40
CA MET A 243 2.00 3.02 -11.27
C MET A 243 1.32 2.43 -12.50
N ALA A 244 1.69 1.20 -12.88
CA ALA A 244 1.03 0.48 -13.96
C ALA A 244 -0.42 0.11 -13.57
N ASN A 245 -1.27 -0.11 -14.59
CA ASN A 245 -2.63 -0.61 -14.33
C ASN A 245 -2.57 -2.02 -13.74
N PRO A 246 -3.54 -2.40 -12.90
CA PRO A 246 -3.57 -3.73 -12.27
C PRO A 246 -3.81 -4.89 -13.26
N ASP A 247 -4.14 -4.62 -14.52
CA ASP A 247 -4.28 -5.64 -15.59
C ASP A 247 -2.92 -6.21 -16.02
N MET A 248 -2.09 -6.53 -15.04
CA MET A 248 -0.73 -7.04 -15.26
C MET A 248 -0.72 -8.56 -15.26
N ILE A 249 0.31 -9.10 -15.90
CA ILE A 249 0.61 -10.52 -15.80
C ILE A 249 1.41 -10.77 -14.53
N ARG A 250 0.96 -11.73 -13.72
CA ARG A 250 1.73 -12.22 -12.59
C ARG A 250 2.99 -12.93 -13.06
N SER A 251 3.92 -13.15 -12.15
CA SER A 251 5.17 -13.88 -12.43
C SER A 251 4.98 -15.32 -12.91
N ASP A 252 3.78 -15.88 -12.79
CA ASP A 252 3.39 -17.20 -13.29
C ASP A 252 2.70 -17.17 -14.67
N GLY A 253 2.60 -15.99 -15.29
CA GLY A 253 1.92 -15.81 -16.58
C GLY A 253 0.39 -15.65 -16.48
N SER A 254 -0.20 -15.74 -15.28
CA SER A 254 -1.63 -15.52 -15.10
C SER A 254 -1.99 -14.04 -15.15
N LYS A 255 -3.07 -13.69 -15.87
CA LYS A 255 -3.60 -12.30 -15.87
C LYS A 255 -4.24 -11.98 -14.52
N VAL A 256 -3.95 -10.80 -13.99
CA VAL A 256 -4.66 -10.26 -12.83
C VAL A 256 -6.01 -9.75 -13.33
N THR A 257 -7.07 -10.49 -13.04
CA THR A 257 -8.43 -10.05 -13.37
C THR A 257 -8.91 -9.10 -12.30
N THR A 258 -8.89 -7.80 -12.56
CA THR A 258 -9.63 -6.83 -11.76
C THR A 258 -11.07 -6.76 -12.28
N PRO A 259 -12.08 -6.60 -11.41
CA PRO A 259 -13.44 -6.35 -11.90
C PRO A 259 -13.43 -5.09 -12.77
N PRO A 260 -14.15 -5.08 -13.93
CA PRO A 260 -14.18 -3.94 -14.82
C PRO A 260 -14.65 -2.70 -14.04
N THR A 261 -13.85 -1.64 -14.09
CA THR A 261 -14.21 -0.37 -13.46
C THR A 261 -15.16 0.38 -14.41
N PRO A 262 -16.44 0.54 -14.07
CA PRO A 262 -17.43 1.14 -14.96
C PRO A 262 -17.09 2.57 -15.39
N PHE A 263 -16.21 3.25 -14.67
CA PHE A 263 -15.79 4.61 -14.98
C PHE A 263 -14.64 4.71 -16.01
N LEU A 264 -13.91 3.62 -16.28
CA LEU A 264 -12.74 3.61 -17.16
C LEU A 264 -12.95 2.76 -18.43
N GLU A 265 -14.08 2.09 -18.57
CA GLU A 265 -14.39 1.19 -19.69
C GLU A 265 -14.45 1.89 -21.06
N ASP A 266 -14.63 3.21 -21.08
CA ASP A 266 -14.76 3.99 -22.34
C ASP A 266 -13.42 4.52 -22.90
N ARG A 267 -12.28 4.16 -22.29
CA ARG A 267 -10.97 4.42 -22.88
C ARG A 267 -10.34 3.11 -23.29
N ASN A 268 -10.23 2.94 -24.59
CA ASN A 268 -9.39 1.95 -25.28
C ASN A 268 -7.91 2.13 -24.83
N TYR A 269 -7.67 1.95 -23.51
CA TYR A 269 -6.37 2.12 -22.89
C TYR A 269 -5.64 0.79 -22.98
N ARG A 270 -4.91 0.62 -24.10
CA ARG A 270 -3.94 -0.47 -24.23
C ARG A 270 -2.94 -0.33 -23.08
N SER A 271 -2.95 -1.24 -22.16
CA SER A 271 -2.01 -1.19 -21.03
C SER A 271 -0.59 -1.35 -21.57
N ILE A 272 0.35 -0.51 -21.11
CA ILE A 272 1.77 -0.59 -21.47
C ILE A 272 2.35 -2.00 -21.20
N CYS A 273 1.67 -2.79 -20.38
CA CYS A 273 2.07 -4.12 -19.95
C CYS A 273 1.33 -5.26 -20.69
N ASP A 274 0.68 -5.00 -21.82
CA ASP A 274 0.00 -6.04 -22.57
C ASP A 274 1.03 -6.98 -23.24
N PRO A 275 0.87 -8.30 -23.13
CA PRO A 275 1.84 -9.28 -23.64
C PRO A 275 1.85 -9.40 -25.16
N GLU A 276 0.92 -8.75 -25.89
CA GLU A 276 0.83 -8.82 -27.35
C GLU A 276 1.72 -7.81 -28.08
N ASP A 277 2.43 -6.96 -27.36
CA ASP A 277 3.47 -6.07 -27.88
C ASP A 277 4.86 -6.54 -27.41
#